data_a92ccef5f386faa785f00d5aafd823bc
#
_entry.id   a92ccef5f386faa785f00d5aafd823bc
#
_cell.length_a   1.000
_cell.length_b   1.000
_cell.length_c   1.000
_cell.angle_alpha   90.00
_cell.angle_beta   90.00
_cell.angle_gamma   90.00
#
_symmetry.space_group_name_H-M   'P 1'
#
loop_
_entity.id
_entity.type
_entity.pdbx_description
1 polymer ?
#
loop_
_entity_poly.entity_id
_entity_poly.type
_entity_poly.pdbx_seq_one_letter_code
_entity_poly.pdbx_strand_id
1 'polypeptide(L)'
;MDNETIEKLASIEHVQWERWARTVCGDLEVLLNVINEHVSLDDLNQDEMEVIEKNAKRVETWPKFMIDYELLSDEIKEKDRVYARRVYEICKSEFE
;
A
#
# COMPACT_ATOMS: atom_id res chain seq x y z
N MET A 1 -25.68 -9.08 -4.62
CA MET A 1 -24.53 -8.69 -3.78
C MET A 1 -24.71 -7.25 -3.34
N ASP A 2 -24.47 -6.99 -2.09
CA ASP A 2 -24.65 -5.65 -1.55
C ASP A 2 -23.42 -4.78 -1.84
N ASN A 3 -23.55 -3.91 -2.83
CA ASN A 3 -22.46 -3.01 -3.24
C ASN A 3 -22.08 -2.02 -2.14
N GLU A 4 -23.04 -1.59 -1.34
CA GLU A 4 -22.79 -0.68 -0.22
C GLU A 4 -21.90 -1.35 0.84
N THR A 5 -22.17 -2.60 1.16
CA THR A 5 -21.36 -3.37 2.11
C THR A 5 -19.94 -3.58 1.57
N ILE A 6 -19.82 -3.92 0.29
CA ILE A 6 -18.51 -4.07 -0.36
C ILE A 6 -17.71 -2.76 -0.27
N GLU A 7 -18.34 -1.61 -0.55
CA GLU A 7 -17.66 -0.32 -0.47
C GLU A 7 -17.23 0.01 0.96
N LYS A 8 -18.03 -0.32 1.97
CA LYS A 8 -17.65 -0.13 3.37
C LYS A 8 -16.45 -0.99 3.76
N LEU A 9 -16.45 -2.25 3.34
CA LEU A 9 -15.33 -3.17 3.59
C LEU A 9 -14.06 -2.72 2.86
N ALA A 10 -14.19 -2.28 1.62
CA ALA A 10 -13.07 -1.77 0.84
C ALA A 10 -12.48 -0.52 1.48
N SER A 11 -13.30 0.37 2.01
CA SER A 11 -12.87 1.56 2.75
C SER A 11 -12.03 1.18 3.97
N ILE A 12 -12.43 0.15 4.71
CA ILE A 12 -11.68 -0.35 5.86
C ILE A 12 -10.33 -0.94 5.43
N GLU A 13 -10.31 -1.71 4.35
CA GLU A 13 -9.08 -2.25 3.77
C GLU A 13 -8.10 -1.13 3.42
N HIS A 14 -8.61 -0.06 2.83
CA HIS A 14 -7.80 1.10 2.48
C HIS A 14 -7.20 1.79 3.72
N VAL A 15 -7.98 1.96 4.77
CA VAL A 15 -7.49 2.56 6.03
C VAL A 15 -6.37 1.70 6.63
N GLN A 16 -6.52 0.38 6.62
CA GLN A 16 -5.50 -0.55 7.08
C GLN A 16 -4.20 -0.41 6.27
N TRP A 17 -4.32 -0.40 4.94
CA TRP A 17 -3.19 -0.22 4.06
C TRP A 17 -2.50 1.12 4.30
N GLU A 18 -3.27 2.20 4.42
CA GLU A 18 -2.73 3.54 4.62
C GLU A 18 -1.91 3.63 5.91
N ARG A 19 -2.40 3.07 7.01
CA ARG A 19 -1.68 3.05 8.29
C ARG A 19 -0.35 2.32 8.18
N TRP A 20 -0.39 1.14 7.59
CA TRP A 20 0.82 0.35 7.37
C TRP A 20 1.79 1.07 6.42
N ALA A 21 1.28 1.58 5.31
CA ALA A 21 2.09 2.26 4.31
C ALA A 21 2.77 3.52 4.85
N ARG A 22 2.09 4.29 5.70
CA ARG A 22 2.69 5.47 6.35
C ARG A 22 3.89 5.07 7.21
N THR A 23 3.75 4.02 8.00
CA THR A 23 4.84 3.53 8.84
C THR A 23 6.00 3.05 7.99
N VAL A 24 5.73 2.22 6.99
CA VAL A 24 6.76 1.68 6.10
C VAL A 24 7.47 2.79 5.32
N CYS A 25 6.73 3.73 4.76
CA CYS A 25 7.34 4.86 4.03
C CYS A 25 8.22 5.71 4.93
N GLY A 26 7.79 5.97 6.16
CA GLY A 26 8.60 6.70 7.13
C GLY A 26 9.94 6.00 7.41
N ASP A 27 9.88 4.70 7.64
CA ASP A 27 11.08 3.90 7.88
C ASP A 27 11.98 3.85 6.63
N LEU A 28 11.38 3.69 5.45
CA LEU A 28 12.12 3.66 4.20
C LEU A 28 12.82 5.00 3.92
N GLU A 29 12.18 6.13 4.23
CA GLU A 29 12.82 7.44 4.08
C GLU A 29 14.10 7.52 4.91
N VAL A 30 14.04 7.10 6.18
CA VAL A 30 15.20 7.09 7.06
C VAL A 30 16.30 6.19 6.50
N LEU A 31 15.93 4.97 6.10
CA LEU A 31 16.89 4.01 5.54
C LEU A 31 17.53 4.53 4.25
N LEU A 32 16.75 5.12 3.36
CA LEU A 32 17.27 5.68 2.12
C LEU A 32 18.22 6.84 2.37
N ASN A 33 17.93 7.67 3.36
CA ASN A 33 18.83 8.77 3.75
C ASN A 33 20.15 8.24 4.31
N VAL A 34 20.10 7.21 5.14
CA VAL A 34 21.32 6.56 5.68
C VAL A 34 22.17 5.98 4.55
N ILE A 35 21.54 5.29 3.61
CA ILE A 35 22.24 4.72 2.45
C ILE A 35 22.88 5.85 1.64
N ASN A 36 22.14 6.91 1.36
CA ASN A 36 22.61 8.01 0.56
C ASN A 36 23.81 8.75 1.20
N GLU A 37 23.83 8.84 2.54
CA GLU A 37 24.88 9.53 3.29
C GLU A 37 26.13 8.67 3.54
N HIS A 38 25.96 7.36 3.67
CA HIS A 38 27.02 6.48 4.19
C HIS A 38 27.47 5.38 3.22
N VAL A 39 26.75 5.17 2.13
CA VAL A 39 27.06 4.09 1.18
C VAL A 39 27.38 4.67 -0.19
N SER A 40 28.52 4.25 -0.75
CA SER A 40 28.84 4.58 -2.13
C SER A 40 28.04 3.68 -3.08
N LEU A 41 27.35 4.28 -4.06
CA LEU A 41 26.58 3.53 -5.05
C LEU A 41 27.47 2.60 -5.89
N ASP A 42 28.74 2.94 -6.04
CA ASP A 42 29.71 2.10 -6.78
C ASP A 42 30.02 0.78 -6.07
N ASP A 43 29.77 0.72 -4.76
CA ASP A 43 30.00 -0.48 -3.95
C ASP A 43 28.81 -1.44 -3.95
N LEU A 44 27.72 -1.07 -4.62
CA LEU A 44 26.50 -1.87 -4.64
C LEU A 44 26.43 -2.73 -5.92
N ASN A 45 25.92 -3.97 -5.76
CA ASN A 45 25.65 -4.81 -6.90
C ASN A 45 24.30 -4.46 -7.54
N GLN A 46 24.00 -5.09 -8.68
CA GLN A 46 22.78 -4.81 -9.44
C GLN A 46 21.50 -5.10 -8.62
N ASP A 47 21.47 -6.19 -7.90
CA ASP A 47 20.30 -6.59 -7.10
C ASP A 47 20.06 -5.57 -5.98
N GLU A 48 21.11 -5.11 -5.33
CA GLU A 48 21.04 -4.09 -4.29
C GLU A 48 20.52 -2.76 -4.82
N MET A 49 21.01 -2.34 -5.99
CA MET A 49 20.55 -1.13 -6.66
C MET A 49 19.06 -1.21 -7.01
N GLU A 50 18.61 -2.35 -7.51
CA GLU A 50 17.20 -2.55 -7.87
C GLU A 50 16.28 -2.45 -6.65
N VAL A 51 16.69 -3.00 -5.50
CA VAL A 51 15.93 -2.91 -4.25
C VAL A 51 15.85 -1.45 -3.78
N ILE A 52 16.95 -0.71 -3.84
CA ILE A 52 16.99 0.69 -3.44
C ILE A 52 16.07 1.53 -4.33
N GLU A 53 16.16 1.36 -5.64
CA GLU A 53 15.33 2.08 -6.61
C GLU A 53 13.83 1.77 -6.41
N LYS A 54 13.50 0.51 -6.19
CA LYS A 54 12.11 0.08 -5.93
C LYS A 54 11.55 0.75 -4.69
N ASN A 55 12.32 0.82 -3.62
CA ASN A 55 11.87 1.42 -2.36
C ASN A 55 11.82 2.95 -2.44
N ALA A 56 12.75 3.57 -3.15
CA ALA A 56 12.71 5.00 -3.42
C ALA A 56 11.44 5.36 -4.19
N LYS A 57 11.06 4.54 -5.14
CA LYS A 57 9.82 4.73 -5.91
C LYS A 57 8.57 4.60 -5.04
N ARG A 58 8.56 3.66 -4.09
CA ARG A 58 7.46 3.51 -3.13
C ARG A 58 7.28 4.77 -2.29
N VAL A 59 8.36 5.32 -1.77
CA VAL A 59 8.33 6.55 -0.97
C VAL A 59 7.80 7.73 -1.79
N GLU A 60 8.10 7.77 -3.08
CA GLU A 60 7.62 8.80 -3.99
C GLU A 60 6.13 8.63 -4.34
N THR A 61 5.70 7.39 -4.62
CA THR A 61 4.37 7.14 -5.19
C THR A 61 3.28 6.82 -4.18
N TRP A 62 3.59 6.06 -3.14
CA TRP A 62 2.58 5.63 -2.17
C TRP A 62 1.85 6.77 -1.45
N PRO A 63 2.52 7.89 -1.08
CA PRO A 63 1.80 8.99 -0.45
C PRO A 63 0.64 9.55 -1.28
N LYS A 64 0.68 9.40 -2.59
CA LYS A 64 -0.40 9.84 -3.49
C LYS A 64 -1.71 9.09 -3.24
N PHE A 65 -1.64 7.89 -2.66
CA PHE A 65 -2.79 7.04 -2.37
C PHE A 65 -3.18 7.08 -0.88
N MET A 66 -2.45 7.85 -0.06
CA MET A 66 -2.74 8.02 1.37
C MET A 66 -3.77 9.13 1.59
N ILE A 67 -4.91 8.97 0.91
CA ILE A 67 -6.05 9.88 0.96
C ILE A 67 -7.31 9.06 1.27
N ASP A 68 -8.41 9.74 1.56
CA ASP A 68 -9.68 9.06 1.85
C ASP A 68 -10.10 8.17 0.67
N TYR A 69 -10.64 7.01 0.99
CA TYR A 69 -11.05 6.02 0.00
C TYR A 69 -11.95 6.62 -1.08
N GLU A 70 -12.90 7.47 -0.70
CA GLU A 70 -13.87 8.10 -1.62
C GLU A 70 -13.20 8.96 -2.69
N LEU A 71 -11.99 9.46 -2.41
CA LEU A 71 -11.24 10.32 -3.31
C LEU A 71 -10.39 9.54 -4.32
N LEU A 72 -10.25 8.23 -4.14
CA LEU A 72 -9.48 7.37 -5.03
C LEU A 72 -10.23 7.14 -6.35
N SER A 73 -9.47 6.86 -7.41
CA SER A 73 -10.07 6.43 -8.68
C SER A 73 -10.68 5.04 -8.53
N ASP A 74 -11.62 4.69 -9.40
CA ASP A 74 -12.25 3.37 -9.38
C ASP A 74 -11.22 2.25 -9.59
N GLU A 75 -10.21 2.49 -10.41
CA GLU A 75 -9.13 1.54 -10.64
C GLU A 75 -8.38 1.21 -9.35
N ILE A 76 -8.07 2.23 -8.55
CA ILE A 76 -7.38 2.05 -7.28
C ILE A 76 -8.33 1.43 -6.24
N LYS A 77 -9.57 1.90 -6.18
CA LYS A 77 -10.60 1.33 -5.29
C LYS A 77 -10.80 -0.16 -5.54
N GLU A 78 -10.70 -0.59 -6.79
CA GLU A 78 -10.90 -2.01 -7.14
C GLU A 78 -9.88 -2.93 -6.46
N LYS A 79 -8.67 -2.45 -6.21
CA LYS A 79 -7.66 -3.22 -5.48
C LYS A 79 -8.13 -3.58 -4.07
N ASP A 80 -8.82 -2.66 -3.40
CA ASP A 80 -9.39 -2.90 -2.08
C ASP A 80 -10.67 -3.72 -2.17
N ARG A 81 -11.47 -3.52 -3.22
CA ARG A 81 -12.71 -4.25 -3.45
C ARG A 81 -12.49 -5.75 -3.63
N VAL A 82 -11.37 -6.15 -4.22
CA VAL A 82 -11.02 -7.57 -4.38
C VAL A 82 -10.97 -8.26 -3.01
N TYR A 83 -10.31 -7.65 -2.04
CA TYR A 83 -10.22 -8.20 -0.69
C TYR A 83 -11.56 -8.08 0.05
N ALA A 84 -12.27 -6.98 -0.14
CA ALA A 84 -13.58 -6.76 0.45
C ALA A 84 -14.58 -7.85 0.05
N ARG A 85 -14.57 -8.24 -1.24
CA ARG A 85 -15.42 -9.34 -1.73
C ARG A 85 -15.08 -10.66 -1.06
N ARG A 86 -13.80 -10.94 -0.84
CA ARG A 86 -13.36 -12.17 -0.15
C ARG A 86 -13.87 -12.21 1.28
N VAL A 87 -13.76 -11.09 2.00
CA VAL A 87 -14.29 -10.97 3.37
C VAL A 87 -15.79 -11.17 3.37
N TYR A 88 -16.50 -10.52 2.46
CA TYR A 88 -17.94 -10.62 2.32
C TYR A 88 -18.39 -12.08 2.10
N GLU A 89 -17.74 -12.79 1.19
CA GLU A 89 -18.08 -14.18 0.89
C GLU A 89 -17.83 -15.11 2.07
N ILE A 90 -16.76 -14.90 2.81
CA ILE A 90 -16.46 -15.68 4.01
C ILE A 90 -17.53 -15.45 5.08
N CYS A 91 -17.87 -14.19 5.34
CA CYS A 91 -18.90 -13.84 6.33
C CYS A 91 -20.26 -14.40 5.93
N LYS A 92 -20.62 -14.32 4.66
CA LYS A 92 -21.86 -14.86 4.13
C LYS A 92 -21.91 -16.38 4.32
N SER A 93 -20.84 -17.08 4.01
CA SER A 93 -20.74 -18.52 4.14
C SER A 93 -20.83 -18.98 5.60
N GLU A 94 -20.21 -18.26 6.52
CA GLU A 94 -20.14 -18.64 7.93
C GLU A 94 -21.39 -18.27 8.73
N PHE A 95 -22.12 -17.24 8.33
CA PHE A 95 -23.23 -16.70 9.10
C PHE A 95 -24.61 -16.85 8.43
N GLU A 96 -24.66 -17.49 7.30
CA GLU A 96 -25.87 -17.91 6.63
C GLU A 96 -25.95 -19.43 6.62
#